data_6b257e3ef992ed7942348b0eabc961dd
#
_entry.id   6b257e3ef992ed7942348b0eabc961dd
#
_cell.length_a   1.000
_cell.length_b   1.000
_cell.length_c   1.000
_cell.angle_alpha   90.00
_cell.angle_beta   90.00
_cell.angle_gamma   90.00
#
_symmetry.space_group_name_H-M   'P 1'
#
loop_
_entity.id
_entity.type
_entity.pdbx_description
1 polymer ?
#
loop_
_entity_poly.entity_id
_entity_poly.type
_entity_poly.pdbx_seq_one_letter_code
_entity_poly.pdbx_strand_id
1 'polypeptide(L)'
;MSELSIRPLLDTGTLAVKDVRCGGQCRHRSAEECASATHLVFPYRGLYLRHVGSDQSVADANHVLFFNGGEGYQVSHPVDGGDACLVLSVAPELLRELAPGDLMQRQDAPRFREQSMHIDPRAQALVALLRHS
;
A
#
# COMPACT_ATOMS: atom_id res chain seq x y z
N MET A 1 19.02 11.84 1.29
CA MET A 1 17.95 12.81 1.04
C MET A 1 16.67 12.06 0.71
N SER A 2 15.60 12.45 1.33
CA SER A 2 14.29 11.84 1.04
C SER A 2 13.77 12.34 -0.30
N GLU A 3 13.33 11.44 -1.14
CA GLU A 3 12.70 11.77 -2.40
C GLU A 3 11.23 11.41 -2.40
N LEU A 4 10.66 11.32 -1.22
CA LEU A 4 9.26 11.00 -1.03
C LEU A 4 8.41 12.24 -1.27
N SER A 5 7.42 12.12 -2.15
CA SER A 5 6.44 13.16 -2.44
C SER A 5 5.06 12.61 -2.17
N ILE A 6 4.26 13.34 -1.40
CA ILE A 6 2.91 12.91 -1.03
C ILE A 6 1.92 13.99 -1.45
N ARG A 7 0.92 13.60 -2.25
CA ARG A 7 -0.13 14.50 -2.71
C ARG A 7 -1.49 13.94 -2.30
N PRO A 8 -2.20 14.61 -1.37
CA PRO A 8 -3.56 14.18 -1.02
C PRO A 8 -4.52 14.35 -2.21
N LEU A 9 -5.36 13.36 -2.45
CA LEU A 9 -6.35 13.38 -3.53
C LEU A 9 -7.77 13.48 -3.00
N LEU A 10 -8.05 12.83 -1.88
CA LEU A 10 -9.39 12.76 -1.31
C LEU A 10 -9.30 12.52 0.18
N ASP A 11 -10.19 13.15 0.95
CA ASP A 11 -10.34 12.85 2.37
C ASP A 11 -11.79 13.11 2.76
N THR A 12 -12.51 12.03 3.06
CA THR A 12 -13.93 12.11 3.46
C THR A 12 -14.13 11.91 4.96
N GLY A 13 -13.03 11.74 5.72
CA GLY A 13 -13.11 11.38 7.13
C GLY A 13 -13.13 9.87 7.37
N THR A 14 -13.70 9.08 6.47
CA THR A 14 -13.69 7.61 6.55
C THR A 14 -12.79 6.98 5.49
N LEU A 15 -12.44 7.74 4.46
CA LEU A 15 -11.56 7.29 3.38
C LEU A 15 -10.64 8.42 3.00
N ALA A 16 -9.34 8.15 2.98
CA ALA A 16 -8.33 9.08 2.49
C ALA A 16 -7.53 8.42 1.38
N VAL A 17 -7.28 9.15 0.30
CA VAL A 17 -6.51 8.68 -0.85
C VAL A 17 -5.34 9.64 -1.06
N LYS A 18 -4.13 9.10 -1.14
CA LYS A 18 -2.92 9.88 -1.37
C LYS A 18 -2.14 9.28 -2.53
N ASP A 19 -1.52 10.17 -3.32
CA ASP A 19 -0.57 9.77 -4.36
C ASP A 19 0.83 9.93 -3.78
N VAL A 20 1.54 8.82 -3.64
CA VAL A 20 2.86 8.78 -3.01
C VAL A 20 3.90 8.38 -4.05
N ARG A 21 4.93 9.21 -4.22
CA ARG A 21 6.01 8.95 -5.17
C ARG A 21 7.34 8.91 -4.43
N CYS A 22 8.18 7.96 -4.82
CA CYS A 22 9.50 7.77 -4.23
C CYS A 22 10.55 7.71 -5.34
N GLY A 23 11.71 8.34 -5.12
CA GLY A 23 12.81 8.30 -6.08
C GLY A 23 13.47 6.94 -6.22
N GLY A 24 13.34 6.09 -5.21
CA GLY A 24 13.78 4.70 -5.30
C GLY A 24 15.28 4.53 -5.36
N GLN A 25 16.04 5.36 -4.66
CA GLN A 25 17.49 5.32 -4.75
C GLN A 25 18.16 4.34 -3.80
N CYS A 26 17.43 3.82 -2.81
CA CYS A 26 17.99 2.93 -1.81
C CYS A 26 17.89 1.48 -2.27
N ARG A 27 19.04 0.81 -2.46
CA ARG A 27 19.09 -0.59 -2.87
C ARG A 27 19.01 -1.55 -1.69
N HIS A 28 19.40 -1.10 -0.52
CA HIS A 28 19.37 -1.91 0.69
C HIS A 28 17.99 -1.83 1.33
N ARG A 29 17.71 -2.76 2.24
CA ARG A 29 16.51 -2.68 3.03
C ARG A 29 16.53 -1.39 3.85
N SER A 30 15.41 -0.70 3.88
CA SER A 30 15.23 0.46 4.74
C SER A 30 15.28 0.04 6.21
N ALA A 31 15.40 1.02 7.11
CA ALA A 31 15.14 0.79 8.52
C ALA A 31 13.72 0.27 8.68
N GLU A 32 13.47 -0.48 9.74
CA GLU A 32 12.13 -0.99 10.01
C GLU A 32 11.16 0.16 10.28
N GLU A 33 10.03 0.12 9.61
CA GLU A 33 8.93 1.07 9.78
C GLU A 33 7.72 0.33 10.31
N CYS A 34 6.75 1.08 10.77
CA CYS A 34 5.52 0.51 11.33
C CYS A 34 4.35 1.33 10.83
N ALA A 35 3.37 0.66 10.24
CA ALA A 35 2.16 1.33 9.81
C ALA A 35 1.36 1.80 11.02
N SER A 36 0.94 3.07 11.02
CA SER A 36 0.15 3.61 12.14
C SER A 36 -1.28 3.07 12.11
N ALA A 37 -1.81 2.75 10.92
CA ALA A 37 -3.14 2.20 10.75
C ALA A 37 -3.14 1.29 9.52
N THR A 38 -4.10 0.39 9.48
CA THR A 38 -4.27 -0.51 8.34
C THR A 38 -4.63 0.29 7.09
N HIS A 39 -3.90 0.06 6.01
CA HIS A 39 -4.14 0.74 4.74
C HIS A 39 -3.77 -0.14 3.56
N LEU A 40 -4.21 0.26 2.38
CA LEU A 40 -3.97 -0.46 1.13
C LEU A 40 -3.08 0.39 0.22
N VAL A 41 -2.16 -0.27 -0.48
CA VAL A 41 -1.23 0.40 -1.39
C VAL A 41 -1.40 -0.20 -2.78
N PHE A 42 -1.69 0.68 -3.75
CA PHE A 42 -1.84 0.29 -5.16
C PHE A 42 -0.71 0.94 -5.96
N PRO A 43 0.39 0.21 -6.21
CA PRO A 43 1.44 0.75 -7.07
C PRO A 43 0.91 0.96 -8.49
N TYR A 44 1.36 2.02 -9.16
CA TYR A 44 0.98 2.25 -10.56
C TYR A 44 2.18 2.57 -11.45
N ARG A 45 3.34 2.73 -10.87
CA ARG A 45 4.58 2.94 -11.62
C ARG A 45 5.75 2.36 -10.83
N GLY A 46 6.65 1.68 -11.52
CA GLY A 46 7.87 1.17 -10.91
C GLY A 46 7.64 -0.09 -10.09
N LEU A 47 8.63 -0.37 -9.26
CA LEU A 47 8.70 -1.63 -8.54
C LEU A 47 9.49 -1.44 -7.26
N TYR A 48 9.00 -1.96 -6.15
CA TYR A 48 9.81 -2.13 -4.95
C TYR A 48 9.43 -3.46 -4.27
N LEU A 49 10.23 -3.84 -3.29
CA LEU A 49 9.96 -5.03 -2.48
C LEU A 49 9.62 -4.61 -1.06
N ARG A 50 8.60 -5.24 -0.49
CA ARG A 50 8.28 -5.08 0.92
C ARG A 50 8.63 -6.35 1.66
N HIS A 51 9.31 -6.18 2.79
CA HIS A 51 9.75 -7.27 3.65
C HIS A 51 9.03 -7.22 4.99
N VAL A 52 8.36 -8.32 5.36
CA VAL A 52 7.75 -8.47 6.67
C VAL A 52 8.31 -9.77 7.25
N GLY A 53 9.24 -9.64 8.22
CA GLY A 53 9.97 -10.80 8.72
C GLY A 53 10.74 -11.47 7.59
N SER A 54 10.46 -12.76 7.36
CA SER A 54 11.05 -13.52 6.27
C SER A 54 10.23 -13.49 4.98
N ASP A 55 9.03 -12.90 5.03
CA ASP A 55 8.15 -12.81 3.86
C ASP A 55 8.52 -11.59 3.00
N GLN A 56 8.33 -11.74 1.70
CA GLN A 56 8.65 -10.71 0.73
C GLN A 56 7.52 -10.59 -0.27
N SER A 57 7.11 -9.36 -0.55
CA SER A 57 6.05 -9.07 -1.52
C SER A 57 6.56 -8.10 -2.58
N VAL A 58 6.17 -8.33 -3.82
CA VAL A 58 6.49 -7.43 -4.94
C VAL A 58 5.42 -6.36 -5.02
N ALA A 59 5.85 -5.10 -5.04
CA ALA A 59 4.96 -3.96 -5.19
C ALA A 59 5.07 -3.42 -6.61
N ASP A 60 4.12 -3.78 -7.45
CA ASP A 60 4.02 -3.32 -8.83
C ASP A 60 2.56 -3.09 -9.21
N ALA A 61 2.31 -2.68 -10.45
CA ALA A 61 0.96 -2.31 -10.89
C ALA A 61 -0.01 -3.50 -10.99
N ASN A 62 0.46 -4.72 -10.82
CA ASN A 62 -0.37 -5.92 -10.84
C ASN A 62 -0.85 -6.35 -9.46
N HIS A 63 -0.45 -5.63 -8.42
CA HIS A 63 -0.71 -6.03 -7.04
C HIS A 63 -1.32 -4.91 -6.22
N VAL A 64 -2.08 -5.29 -5.20
CA VAL A 64 -2.39 -4.43 -4.05
C VAL A 64 -1.63 -5.00 -2.85
N LEU A 65 -1.05 -4.11 -2.04
CA LEU A 65 -0.39 -4.52 -0.81
C LEU A 65 -1.23 -4.08 0.37
N PHE A 66 -1.28 -4.96 1.39
CA PHE A 66 -2.01 -4.69 2.63
C PHE A 66 -1.00 -4.40 3.73
N PHE A 67 -1.09 -3.21 4.31
CA PHE A 67 -0.25 -2.80 5.43
C PHE A 67 -1.12 -2.81 6.69
N ASN A 68 -0.89 -3.78 7.56
CA ASN A 68 -1.64 -3.86 8.81
C ASN A 68 -1.09 -2.89 9.84
N GLY A 69 -1.99 -2.19 10.53
CA GLY A 69 -1.59 -1.27 11.59
C GLY A 69 -0.80 -1.98 12.67
N GLY A 70 0.30 -1.38 13.10
CA GLY A 70 1.18 -1.93 14.11
C GLY A 70 2.19 -2.96 13.61
N GLU A 71 2.10 -3.37 12.35
CA GLU A 71 3.01 -4.38 11.78
C GLU A 71 4.27 -3.71 11.24
N GLY A 72 5.44 -4.22 11.64
CA GLY A 72 6.72 -3.74 11.15
C GLY A 72 7.01 -4.23 9.75
N TYR A 73 7.66 -3.40 8.95
CA TYR A 73 8.06 -3.75 7.59
C TYR A 73 9.30 -2.98 7.17
N GLN A 74 9.93 -3.47 6.11
CA GLN A 74 11.06 -2.81 5.47
C GLN A 74 10.82 -2.81 3.96
N VAL A 75 11.42 -1.87 3.26
CA VAL A 75 11.33 -1.81 1.79
C VAL A 75 12.72 -1.78 1.18
N SER A 76 12.82 -2.26 -0.04
CA SER A 76 14.05 -2.15 -0.84
C SER A 76 13.67 -1.90 -2.30
N HIS A 77 14.57 -1.24 -3.02
CA HIS A 77 14.35 -0.85 -4.41
C HIS A 77 15.39 -1.55 -5.29
N PRO A 78 15.05 -2.74 -5.85
CA PRO A 78 16.01 -3.51 -6.63
C PRO A 78 16.34 -2.90 -8.00
N VAL A 79 15.52 -1.96 -8.48
CA VAL A 79 15.71 -1.33 -9.79
C VAL A 79 15.68 0.19 -9.65
N ASP A 80 16.30 0.87 -10.60
CA ASP A 80 16.30 2.33 -10.67
C ASP A 80 14.99 2.84 -11.22
N GLY A 81 14.75 4.14 -11.07
CA GLY A 81 13.64 4.83 -11.69
C GLY A 81 12.52 5.22 -10.75
N GLY A 82 12.61 4.79 -9.51
CA GLY A 82 11.61 5.13 -8.51
C GLY A 82 10.30 4.39 -8.70
N ASP A 83 9.32 4.75 -7.88
CA ASP A 83 8.00 4.15 -7.92
C ASP A 83 6.95 5.17 -7.50
N ALA A 84 5.69 4.84 -7.82
CA ALA A 84 4.55 5.67 -7.42
C ALA A 84 3.36 4.76 -7.12
N CYS A 85 2.60 5.13 -6.12
CA CYS A 85 1.44 4.35 -5.71
C CYS A 85 0.35 5.25 -5.14
N LEU A 86 -0.88 4.72 -5.17
CA LEU A 86 -1.99 5.29 -4.41
C LEU A 86 -2.08 4.57 -3.08
N VAL A 87 -2.22 5.34 -2.01
CA VAL A 87 -2.41 4.82 -0.66
C VAL A 87 -3.83 5.13 -0.22
N LEU A 88 -4.57 4.08 0.12
CA LEU A 88 -5.95 4.20 0.60
C LEU A 88 -5.97 3.89 2.10
N SER A 89 -6.33 4.88 2.89
CA SER A 89 -6.54 4.70 4.32
C SER A 89 -8.04 4.68 4.56
N VAL A 90 -8.53 3.59 5.15
CA VAL A 90 -9.96 3.35 5.33
C VAL A 90 -10.24 3.23 6.83
N ALA A 91 -11.25 3.95 7.32
CA ALA A 91 -11.65 3.84 8.72
C ALA A 91 -12.01 2.38 9.05
N PRO A 92 -11.66 1.89 10.25
CA PRO A 92 -11.89 0.48 10.59
C PRO A 92 -13.33 0.01 10.38
N GLU A 93 -14.30 0.83 10.70
CA GLU A 93 -15.72 0.48 10.54
C GLU A 93 -16.08 0.25 9.09
N LEU A 94 -15.61 1.14 8.21
CA LEU A 94 -15.86 1.03 6.78
C LEU A 94 -15.11 -0.16 6.18
N LEU A 95 -13.90 -0.40 6.65
CA LEU A 95 -13.09 -1.53 6.18
C LEU A 95 -13.77 -2.86 6.52
N ARG A 96 -14.33 -3.00 7.71
CA ARG A 96 -15.08 -4.20 8.10
C ARG A 96 -16.29 -4.44 7.21
N GLU A 97 -16.93 -3.35 6.76
CA GLU A 97 -18.11 -3.42 5.91
C GLU A 97 -17.78 -3.81 4.48
N LEU A 98 -16.68 -3.25 3.94
CA LEU A 98 -16.34 -3.38 2.54
C LEU A 98 -15.46 -4.59 2.20
N ALA A 99 -14.57 -4.97 3.11
CA ALA A 99 -13.62 -6.05 2.83
C ALA A 99 -14.29 -7.41 2.91
N PRO A 100 -14.02 -8.32 1.94
CA PRO A 100 -14.50 -9.69 2.03
C PRO A 100 -13.99 -10.36 3.31
N GLY A 101 -14.87 -11.12 3.98
CA GLY A 101 -14.54 -11.73 5.25
C GLY A 101 -13.37 -12.70 5.20
N ASP A 102 -13.14 -13.34 4.05
CA ASP A 102 -12.04 -14.30 3.89
C ASP A 102 -10.67 -13.60 3.76
N LEU A 103 -10.63 -12.29 3.50
CA LEU A 103 -9.39 -11.52 3.47
C LEU A 103 -8.99 -10.98 4.84
N MET A 104 -9.89 -11.01 5.80
CA MET A 104 -9.68 -10.37 7.10
C MET A 104 -9.55 -11.40 8.22
N GLN A 105 -8.71 -11.08 9.19
CA GLN A 105 -8.65 -11.84 10.43
C GLN A 105 -9.69 -11.29 11.40
N ARG A 106 -10.25 -12.19 12.21
CA ARG A 106 -11.21 -11.80 13.26
C ARG A 106 -10.45 -11.30 14.47
N GLN A 107 -10.34 -9.98 14.57
CA GLN A 107 -9.68 -9.30 15.69
C GLN A 107 -10.43 -8.01 15.98
N ASP A 108 -10.09 -7.37 17.10
CA ASP A 108 -10.69 -6.09 17.48
C ASP A 108 -10.43 -5.02 16.44
N ALA A 109 -9.22 -4.97 15.89
CA ALA A 109 -8.87 -4.10 14.78
C ALA A 109 -8.82 -4.92 13.49
N PRO A 110 -9.28 -4.36 12.35
CA PRO A 110 -9.21 -5.08 11.08
C PRO A 110 -7.76 -5.36 10.68
N ARG A 111 -7.48 -6.61 10.31
CA ARG A 111 -6.18 -7.03 9.81
C ARG A 111 -6.39 -7.92 8.59
N PHE A 112 -5.60 -7.72 7.57
CA PHE A 112 -5.59 -8.58 6.40
C PHE A 112 -4.76 -9.83 6.67
N ARG A 113 -5.20 -10.97 6.15
CA ARG A 113 -4.48 -12.25 6.29
C ARG A 113 -3.26 -12.31 5.39
N GLU A 114 -3.40 -11.76 4.18
CA GLU A 114 -2.35 -11.80 3.17
C GLU A 114 -1.56 -10.50 3.17
N GLN A 115 -0.31 -10.55 2.69
CA GLN A 115 0.52 -9.37 2.52
C GLN A 115 0.18 -8.62 1.25
N SER A 116 -0.26 -9.33 0.22
CA SER A 116 -0.60 -8.76 -1.08
C SER A 116 -1.48 -9.71 -1.87
N MET A 117 -2.08 -9.20 -2.94
CA MET A 117 -2.79 -10.04 -3.90
C MET A 117 -2.75 -9.40 -5.27
N HIS A 118 -2.94 -10.21 -6.30
CA HIS A 118 -3.09 -9.70 -7.66
C HIS A 118 -4.37 -8.91 -7.81
N ILE A 119 -4.33 -7.85 -8.62
CA ILE A 119 -5.52 -7.10 -8.98
C ILE A 119 -5.82 -7.32 -10.46
N ASP A 120 -7.10 -7.20 -10.81
CA ASP A 120 -7.56 -7.37 -12.18
C ASP A 120 -7.53 -6.04 -12.96
N PRO A 121 -7.75 -6.06 -14.29
CA PRO A 121 -7.77 -4.82 -15.07
C PRO A 121 -8.80 -3.80 -14.61
N ARG A 122 -9.90 -4.24 -14.01
CA ARG A 122 -10.93 -3.34 -13.48
C ARG A 122 -10.37 -2.51 -12.33
N ALA A 123 -9.67 -3.15 -11.40
CA ALA A 123 -9.03 -2.44 -10.29
C ALA A 123 -7.95 -1.49 -10.81
N GLN A 124 -7.16 -1.92 -11.81
CA GLN A 124 -6.14 -1.06 -12.42
C GLN A 124 -6.77 0.18 -13.06
N ALA A 125 -7.92 0.03 -13.71
CA ALA A 125 -8.63 1.16 -14.29
C ALA A 125 -9.10 2.15 -13.23
N LEU A 126 -9.60 1.65 -12.10
CA LEU A 126 -10.01 2.50 -10.99
C LEU A 126 -8.83 3.28 -10.40
N VAL A 127 -7.68 2.65 -10.27
CA VAL A 127 -6.46 3.33 -9.82
C VAL A 127 -6.10 4.47 -10.77
N ALA A 128 -6.16 4.22 -12.09
CA ALA A 128 -5.88 5.23 -13.10
C ALA A 128 -6.85 6.41 -13.01
N LEU A 129 -8.14 6.12 -12.82
CA LEU A 129 -9.14 7.17 -12.67
C LEU A 129 -8.89 8.03 -11.43
N LEU A 130 -8.56 7.41 -10.31
CA LEU A 130 -8.31 8.13 -9.07
C LEU A 130 -7.07 9.03 -9.17
N ARG A 131 -5.99 8.53 -9.78
CA ARG A 131 -4.76 9.32 -9.86
C ARG A 131 -4.89 10.53 -10.78
N HIS A 132 -5.85 10.54 -11.68
CA HIS A 132 -6.10 11.66 -12.60
C HIS A 132 -7.28 12.53 -12.19
N SER A 133 -7.80 12.35 -11.03
CA SER A 133 -8.90 13.16 -10.51
C SER A 133 -8.45 14.57 -10.10
#